data_68537f25c0dfdb40f7b9648f8721ac0d
#
_entry.id   68537f25c0dfdb40f7b9648f8721ac0d
#
_cell.length_a   1.000
_cell.length_b   1.000
_cell.length_c   1.000
_cell.angle_alpha   90.00
_cell.angle_beta   90.00
_cell.angle_gamma   90.00
#
_symmetry.space_group_name_H-M   'P 1'
#
loop_
_entity.id
_entity.type
_entity.pdbx_description
1 polymer ?
#
loop_
_entity_poly.entity_id
_entity_poly.type
_entity_poly.pdbx_seq_one_letter_code
_entity_poly.pdbx_strand_id
1 'polypeptide(L)'
;GAAAFVTKIRAILLRDTGATVSPFHSFLFLQGLETLSLRVERHVENALKVVEYLNANPKVEKVHHPSVSDDPVQKELYKKYFPNGGGSIFTFEIKGDEQTAKDFIDHLELFSLLANVADVKSLVIHPASTTHSQLTTEELLEQGIKPNTIRLSIGTENIADIIEDLEEAFAAV
;
A
#
# COMPACT_ATOMS: atom_id res chain seq x y z
N GLY A 1 6.26 5.19 -38.00
CA GLY A 1 7.54 5.72 -37.53
C GLY A 1 7.50 5.97 -36.03
N ALA A 2 8.59 6.42 -35.40
CA ALA A 2 8.71 6.60 -33.94
C ALA A 2 7.66 7.52 -33.33
N ALA A 3 7.14 8.49 -34.07
CA ALA A 3 6.08 9.40 -33.62
C ALA A 3 4.65 8.88 -33.80
N ALA A 4 4.45 7.67 -34.37
CA ALA A 4 3.12 7.17 -34.73
C ALA A 4 2.16 7.09 -33.52
N PHE A 5 2.65 6.66 -32.37
CA PHE A 5 1.87 6.56 -31.14
C PHE A 5 1.33 7.94 -30.69
N VAL A 6 2.23 8.91 -30.54
CA VAL A 6 1.86 10.27 -30.11
C VAL A 6 0.97 10.95 -31.14
N THR A 7 1.27 10.75 -32.44
CA THR A 7 0.44 11.31 -33.53
C THR A 7 -0.97 10.74 -33.50
N LYS A 8 -1.14 9.44 -33.28
CA LYS A 8 -2.47 8.80 -33.14
C LYS A 8 -3.23 9.36 -31.93
N ILE A 9 -2.56 9.49 -30.79
CA ILE A 9 -3.21 10.09 -29.60
C ILE A 9 -3.69 11.50 -29.90
N ARG A 10 -2.86 12.36 -30.47
CA ARG A 10 -3.20 13.76 -30.73
C ARG A 10 -4.21 13.95 -31.87
N ALA A 11 -4.04 13.21 -32.96
CA ALA A 11 -4.86 13.40 -34.16
C ALA A 11 -6.23 12.69 -34.10
N ILE A 12 -6.37 11.67 -33.26
CA ILE A 12 -7.61 10.88 -33.14
C ILE A 12 -8.15 11.01 -31.72
N LEU A 13 -7.49 10.42 -30.71
CA LEU A 13 -8.07 10.29 -29.36
C LEU A 13 -8.32 11.67 -28.73
N LEU A 14 -7.35 12.55 -28.70
CA LEU A 14 -7.50 13.88 -28.12
C LEU A 14 -8.53 14.72 -28.89
N ARG A 15 -8.48 14.65 -30.23
CA ARG A 15 -9.42 15.36 -31.09
C ARG A 15 -10.87 14.91 -30.89
N ASP A 16 -11.09 13.58 -30.81
CA ASP A 16 -12.45 13.00 -30.81
C ASP A 16 -13.06 12.99 -29.39
N THR A 17 -12.26 12.81 -28.35
CA THR A 17 -12.74 12.78 -26.95
C THR A 17 -12.62 14.14 -26.25
N GLY A 18 -11.75 15.02 -26.71
CA GLY A 18 -11.47 16.30 -26.06
C GLY A 18 -10.79 16.18 -24.69
N ALA A 19 -10.28 14.99 -24.34
CA ALA A 19 -9.67 14.71 -23.04
C ALA A 19 -8.33 15.45 -22.90
N THR A 20 -8.35 16.62 -22.25
CA THR A 20 -7.16 17.44 -21.99
C THR A 20 -7.13 17.87 -20.53
N VAL A 21 -5.92 18.05 -20.00
CA VAL A 21 -5.71 18.53 -18.63
C VAL A 21 -5.91 20.06 -18.61
N SER A 22 -6.69 20.57 -17.64
CA SER A 22 -6.83 22.02 -17.48
C SER A 22 -5.57 22.64 -16.86
N PRO A 23 -5.31 23.96 -17.08
CA PRO A 23 -4.19 24.65 -16.43
C PRO A 23 -4.24 24.58 -14.90
N PHE A 24 -5.43 24.59 -14.31
CA PHE A 24 -5.60 24.45 -12.85
C PHE A 24 -5.19 23.06 -12.36
N HIS A 25 -5.58 22.00 -13.05
CA HIS A 25 -5.14 20.64 -12.71
C HIS A 25 -3.62 20.48 -12.88
N SER A 26 -3.04 21.07 -13.93
CA SER A 26 -1.58 21.08 -14.12
C SER A 26 -0.86 21.77 -12.97
N PHE A 27 -1.40 22.90 -12.49
CA PHE A 27 -0.87 23.59 -11.30
C PHE A 27 -0.91 22.71 -10.07
N LEU A 28 -2.03 22.03 -9.78
CA LEU A 28 -2.15 21.11 -8.64
C LEU A 28 -1.16 19.95 -8.73
N PHE A 29 -0.97 19.35 -9.92
CA PHE A 29 0.03 18.29 -10.09
C PHE A 29 1.46 18.80 -9.83
N LEU A 30 1.80 19.98 -10.33
CA LEU A 30 3.11 20.59 -10.09
C LEU A 30 3.33 20.84 -8.59
N GLN A 31 2.34 21.39 -7.88
CA GLN A 31 2.41 21.58 -6.43
C GLN A 31 2.62 20.25 -5.69
N GLY A 32 1.91 19.18 -6.09
CA GLY A 32 2.10 17.85 -5.53
C GLY A 32 3.50 17.27 -5.80
N LEU A 33 4.11 17.57 -6.94
CA LEU A 33 5.46 17.09 -7.31
C LEU A 33 6.56 17.79 -6.51
N GLU A 34 6.39 19.05 -6.12
CA GLU A 34 7.42 19.82 -5.39
C GLU A 34 7.82 19.16 -4.05
N THR A 35 6.88 18.47 -3.39
CA THR A 35 7.12 17.79 -2.12
C THR A 35 7.12 16.27 -2.21
N LEU A 36 7.07 15.70 -3.42
CA LEU A 36 6.93 14.26 -3.61
C LEU A 36 8.07 13.47 -2.98
N SER A 37 9.32 13.89 -3.17
CA SER A 37 10.49 13.20 -2.59
C SER A 37 10.42 13.16 -1.07
N LEU A 38 10.09 14.27 -0.44
CA LEU A 38 9.97 14.37 1.03
C LEU A 38 8.88 13.44 1.57
N ARG A 39 7.74 13.36 0.89
CA ARG A 39 6.65 12.46 1.27
C ARG A 39 7.04 11.00 1.09
N VAL A 40 7.62 10.64 -0.05
CA VAL A 40 8.03 9.26 -0.34
C VAL A 40 9.11 8.79 0.64
N GLU A 41 10.10 9.61 0.96
CA GLU A 41 11.12 9.31 1.96
C GLU A 41 10.49 9.01 3.33
N ARG A 42 9.56 9.85 3.78
CA ARG A 42 8.85 9.64 5.05
C ARG A 42 7.97 8.39 5.02
N HIS A 43 7.23 8.15 3.93
CA HIS A 43 6.44 6.93 3.75
C HIS A 43 7.31 5.68 3.89
N VAL A 44 8.45 5.64 3.20
CA VAL A 44 9.36 4.48 3.21
C VAL A 44 9.97 4.29 4.59
N GLU A 45 10.43 5.36 5.24
CA GLU A 45 10.97 5.30 6.59
C GLU A 45 9.96 4.72 7.59
N ASN A 46 8.73 5.22 7.58
CA ASN A 46 7.67 4.72 8.45
C ASN A 46 7.32 3.27 8.12
N ALA A 47 7.16 2.94 6.83
CA ALA A 47 6.81 1.59 6.40
C ALA A 47 7.84 0.55 6.85
N LEU A 48 9.13 0.84 6.75
CA LEU A 48 10.17 -0.09 7.19
C LEU A 48 10.11 -0.35 8.71
N LYS A 49 9.83 0.66 9.51
CA LYS A 49 9.64 0.52 10.97
C LYS A 49 8.39 -0.30 11.30
N VAL A 50 7.29 -0.07 10.57
CA VAL A 50 6.07 -0.89 10.74
C VAL A 50 6.31 -2.34 10.31
N VAL A 51 7.01 -2.57 9.21
CA VAL A 51 7.40 -3.93 8.77
C VAL A 51 8.23 -4.64 9.83
N GLU A 52 9.22 -3.97 10.43
CA GLU A 52 10.04 -4.51 11.51
C GLU A 52 9.19 -4.86 12.74
N TYR A 53 8.32 -3.95 13.16
CA TYR A 53 7.38 -4.16 14.26
C TYR A 53 6.46 -5.36 14.02
N LEU A 54 5.82 -5.43 12.86
CA LEU A 54 4.91 -6.53 12.53
C LEU A 54 5.64 -7.86 12.40
N ASN A 55 6.84 -7.87 11.83
CA ASN A 55 7.64 -9.10 11.69
C ASN A 55 8.10 -9.67 13.03
N ALA A 56 8.22 -8.85 14.06
CA ALA A 56 8.53 -9.27 15.42
C ALA A 56 7.30 -9.59 16.28
N ASN A 57 6.09 -9.25 15.83
CA ASN A 57 4.87 -9.38 16.61
C ASN A 57 4.37 -10.84 16.64
N PRO A 58 4.17 -11.44 17.83
CA PRO A 58 3.73 -12.83 17.95
C PRO A 58 2.33 -13.12 17.40
N LYS A 59 1.48 -12.11 17.21
CA LYS A 59 0.14 -12.22 16.61
C LYS A 59 0.16 -12.14 15.08
N VAL A 60 1.31 -11.89 14.46
CA VAL A 60 1.49 -11.88 13.01
C VAL A 60 2.00 -13.22 12.54
N GLU A 61 1.39 -13.79 11.51
CA GLU A 61 1.81 -15.04 10.87
C GLU A 61 2.92 -14.76 9.85
N LYS A 62 2.73 -13.74 9.00
CA LYS A 62 3.66 -13.40 7.94
C LYS A 62 3.53 -11.94 7.50
N VAL A 63 4.66 -11.32 7.17
CA VAL A 63 4.70 -10.00 6.52
C VAL A 63 5.17 -10.16 5.08
N HIS A 64 4.40 -9.65 4.13
CA HIS A 64 4.71 -9.68 2.71
C HIS A 64 5.35 -8.36 2.27
N HIS A 65 6.60 -8.18 2.67
CA HIS A 65 7.43 -7.06 2.23
C HIS A 65 8.82 -7.57 1.84
N PRO A 66 9.41 -7.10 0.72
CA PRO A 66 10.66 -7.65 0.21
C PRO A 66 11.86 -7.46 1.15
N SER A 67 11.82 -6.50 2.08
CA SER A 67 12.90 -6.30 3.07
C SER A 67 13.04 -7.45 4.06
N VAL A 68 11.94 -8.18 4.33
CA VAL A 68 11.89 -9.31 5.27
C VAL A 68 11.68 -10.66 4.58
N SER A 69 11.76 -10.70 3.25
CA SER A 69 11.64 -11.94 2.48
C SER A 69 12.78 -12.92 2.83
N ASP A 70 12.47 -14.20 2.93
CA ASP A 70 13.47 -15.26 3.12
C ASP A 70 14.10 -15.75 1.80
N ASP A 71 13.47 -15.41 0.64
CA ASP A 71 13.97 -15.76 -0.68
C ASP A 71 15.24 -14.96 -1.04
N PRO A 72 16.39 -15.63 -1.29
CA PRO A 72 17.64 -14.96 -1.65
C PRO A 72 17.52 -14.12 -2.92
N VAL A 73 16.72 -14.57 -3.92
CA VAL A 73 16.51 -13.84 -5.16
C VAL A 73 15.76 -12.53 -4.92
N GLN A 74 14.71 -12.60 -4.10
CA GLN A 74 13.95 -11.40 -3.71
C GLN A 74 14.83 -10.40 -2.94
N LYS A 75 15.66 -10.87 -2.03
CA LYS A 75 16.62 -10.03 -1.29
C LYS A 75 17.61 -9.31 -2.21
N GLU A 76 18.15 -10.02 -3.21
CA GLU A 76 19.06 -9.44 -4.18
C GLU A 76 18.37 -8.39 -5.06
N LEU A 77 17.20 -8.71 -5.59
CA LEU A 77 16.38 -7.79 -6.38
C LEU A 77 15.98 -6.56 -5.59
N TYR A 78 15.59 -6.72 -4.32
CA TYR A 78 15.26 -5.62 -3.43
C TYR A 78 16.43 -4.66 -3.25
N LYS A 79 17.61 -5.17 -2.93
CA LYS A 79 18.84 -4.36 -2.81
C LYS A 79 19.21 -3.63 -4.11
N LYS A 80 18.99 -4.29 -5.25
CA LYS A 80 19.34 -3.74 -6.57
C LYS A 80 18.38 -2.61 -6.99
N TYR A 81 17.10 -2.80 -6.81
CA TYR A 81 16.07 -1.89 -7.34
C TYR A 81 15.54 -0.88 -6.33
N PHE A 82 15.69 -1.15 -5.04
CA PHE A 82 15.19 -0.31 -3.95
C PHE A 82 16.31 0.03 -2.94
N PRO A 83 17.39 0.68 -3.37
CA PRO A 83 18.51 0.98 -2.47
C PRO A 83 18.15 1.90 -1.31
N ASN A 84 17.07 2.67 -1.46
CA ASN A 84 16.55 3.60 -0.45
C ASN A 84 15.28 3.10 0.24
N GLY A 85 14.95 1.80 0.09
CA GLY A 85 13.72 1.20 0.61
C GLY A 85 12.60 1.11 -0.43
N GLY A 86 11.68 0.19 -0.26
CA GLY A 86 10.72 -0.23 -1.27
C GLY A 86 9.27 0.08 -0.94
N GLY A 87 8.84 1.32 -1.17
CA GLY A 87 7.43 1.68 -1.09
C GLY A 87 6.84 1.70 0.33
N SER A 88 5.54 1.93 0.41
CA SER A 88 4.83 2.04 1.70
C SER A 88 3.55 1.19 1.76
N ILE A 89 3.29 0.40 0.71
CA ILE A 89 2.14 -0.49 0.63
C ILE A 89 2.63 -1.93 0.70
N PHE A 90 2.07 -2.69 1.62
CA PHE A 90 2.37 -4.11 1.78
C PHE A 90 1.21 -4.82 2.47
N THR A 91 1.27 -6.14 2.55
CA THR A 91 0.29 -6.95 3.26
C THR A 91 0.95 -7.72 4.39
N PHE A 92 0.15 -8.08 5.36
CA PHE A 92 0.52 -9.07 6.37
C PHE A 92 -0.66 -9.98 6.68
N GLU A 93 -0.37 -11.13 7.27
CA GLU A 93 -1.34 -12.13 7.71
C GLU A 93 -1.37 -12.11 9.24
N ILE A 94 -2.52 -11.78 9.83
CA ILE A 94 -2.73 -11.88 11.27
C ILE A 94 -3.00 -13.33 11.65
N LYS A 95 -2.53 -13.80 12.81
CA LYS A 95 -2.90 -15.12 13.32
C LYS A 95 -4.36 -15.15 13.70
N GLY A 96 -5.12 -16.02 13.08
CA GLY A 96 -6.55 -16.16 13.27
C GLY A 96 -7.28 -16.36 11.94
N ASP A 97 -8.52 -15.98 11.92
CA ASP A 97 -9.41 -16.12 10.78
C ASP A 97 -9.79 -14.75 10.16
N GLU A 98 -10.74 -14.76 9.27
CA GLU A 98 -11.28 -13.55 8.64
C GLU A 98 -11.88 -12.58 9.65
N GLN A 99 -12.56 -13.12 10.69
CA GLN A 99 -13.19 -12.27 11.70
C GLN A 99 -12.11 -11.57 12.56
N THR A 100 -11.07 -12.29 12.92
CA THR A 100 -9.91 -11.69 13.64
C THR A 100 -9.29 -10.53 12.85
N ALA A 101 -9.16 -10.67 11.52
CA ALA A 101 -8.64 -9.60 10.68
C ALA A 101 -9.57 -8.38 10.64
N LYS A 102 -10.89 -8.60 10.58
CA LYS A 102 -11.89 -7.52 10.63
C LYS A 102 -11.93 -6.83 11.99
N ASP A 103 -11.93 -7.61 13.07
CA ASP A 103 -11.92 -7.07 14.42
C ASP A 103 -10.67 -6.23 14.68
N PHE A 104 -9.50 -6.67 14.21
CA PHE A 104 -8.28 -5.87 14.25
C PHE A 104 -8.45 -4.52 13.53
N ILE A 105 -9.00 -4.53 12.31
CA ILE A 105 -9.20 -3.32 11.51
C ILE A 105 -10.19 -2.36 12.20
N ASP A 106 -11.25 -2.90 12.79
CA ASP A 106 -12.30 -2.10 13.45
C ASP A 106 -11.81 -1.41 14.74
N HIS A 107 -10.69 -1.88 15.31
CA HIS A 107 -10.06 -1.26 16.49
C HIS A 107 -8.97 -0.22 16.15
N LEU A 108 -8.63 -0.05 14.87
CA LEU A 108 -7.71 1.01 14.44
C LEU A 108 -8.43 2.37 14.44
N GLU A 109 -7.83 3.36 15.08
CA GLU A 109 -8.37 4.73 15.17
C GLU A 109 -7.65 5.72 14.25
N LEU A 110 -6.33 5.56 14.09
CA LEU A 110 -5.50 6.41 13.23
C LEU A 110 -5.63 6.02 11.75
N PHE A 111 -5.64 4.72 11.45
CA PHE A 111 -5.77 4.22 10.09
C PHE A 111 -7.19 4.44 9.56
N SER A 112 -7.31 4.92 8.32
CA SER A 112 -8.61 5.02 7.65
C SER A 112 -8.89 3.79 6.80
N LEU A 113 -10.11 3.24 6.89
CA LEU A 113 -10.57 2.14 6.03
C LEU A 113 -10.83 2.67 4.62
N LEU A 114 -9.82 2.68 3.79
CA LEU A 114 -9.84 3.22 2.43
C LEU A 114 -8.77 2.57 1.56
N ALA A 115 -9.11 2.28 0.30
CA ALA A 115 -8.17 1.81 -0.70
C ALA A 115 -7.58 2.99 -1.49
N ASN A 116 -6.28 3.27 -1.29
CA ASN A 116 -5.53 4.26 -2.06
C ASN A 116 -4.04 3.86 -2.12
N VAL A 117 -3.25 4.60 -2.87
CA VAL A 117 -1.81 4.41 -3.03
C VAL A 117 -1.10 5.70 -2.62
N ALA A 118 -0.17 5.58 -1.66
CA ALA A 118 0.68 6.68 -1.20
C ALA A 118 -0.10 7.93 -0.74
N ASP A 119 -1.23 7.72 -0.07
CA ASP A 119 -1.92 8.78 0.65
C ASP A 119 -1.05 9.25 1.83
N VAL A 120 -1.10 10.54 2.17
CA VAL A 120 -0.39 11.06 3.34
C VAL A 120 -0.89 10.47 4.65
N LYS A 121 -2.13 9.97 4.69
CA LYS A 121 -2.71 9.23 5.80
C LYS A 121 -2.38 7.75 5.70
N SER A 122 -2.21 7.13 6.85
CA SER A 122 -2.16 5.67 6.98
C SER A 122 -3.54 5.06 6.69
N LEU A 123 -3.55 4.05 5.81
CA LEU A 123 -4.76 3.39 5.32
C LEU A 123 -4.67 1.89 5.54
N VAL A 124 -5.83 1.28 5.76
CA VAL A 124 -5.99 -0.16 5.93
C VAL A 124 -7.14 -0.68 5.10
N ILE A 125 -7.03 -1.87 4.56
CA ILE A 125 -8.17 -2.63 4.03
C ILE A 125 -8.04 -4.12 4.35
N HIS A 126 -9.18 -4.80 4.36
CA HIS A 126 -9.28 -6.25 4.24
C HIS A 126 -9.54 -6.61 2.77
N PRO A 127 -8.53 -7.03 1.98
CA PRO A 127 -8.68 -7.17 0.53
C PRO A 127 -9.80 -8.12 0.12
N ALA A 128 -9.94 -9.26 0.79
CA ALA A 128 -10.94 -10.29 0.44
C ALA A 128 -12.38 -9.76 0.52
N SER A 129 -12.72 -8.91 1.50
CA SER A 129 -14.09 -8.37 1.65
C SER A 129 -14.30 -6.99 1.03
N THR A 130 -13.26 -6.36 0.47
CA THR A 130 -13.33 -5.02 -0.11
C THR A 130 -12.94 -5.00 -1.59
N THR A 131 -11.68 -4.77 -1.90
CA THR A 131 -11.20 -4.59 -3.29
C THR A 131 -11.27 -5.85 -4.15
N HIS A 132 -11.36 -7.03 -3.55
CA HIS A 132 -11.41 -8.33 -4.22
C HIS A 132 -12.68 -9.12 -3.88
N SER A 133 -13.72 -8.46 -3.35
CA SER A 133 -14.97 -9.09 -2.90
C SER A 133 -15.77 -9.82 -4.00
N GLN A 134 -15.45 -9.57 -5.27
CA GLN A 134 -16.06 -10.26 -6.43
C GLN A 134 -15.41 -11.62 -6.73
N LEU A 135 -14.26 -11.93 -6.12
CA LEU A 135 -13.55 -13.18 -6.36
C LEU A 135 -14.06 -14.30 -5.44
N THR A 136 -13.98 -15.53 -5.94
CA THR A 136 -14.21 -16.74 -5.12
C THR A 136 -13.02 -16.97 -4.17
N THR A 137 -13.21 -17.82 -3.17
CA THR A 137 -12.15 -18.20 -2.23
C THR A 137 -10.94 -18.82 -2.96
N GLU A 138 -11.18 -19.63 -3.97
CA GLU A 138 -10.12 -20.26 -4.77
C GLU A 138 -9.33 -19.22 -5.55
N GLU A 139 -10.00 -18.27 -6.20
CA GLU A 139 -9.36 -17.17 -6.94
C GLU A 139 -8.56 -16.23 -6.02
N LEU A 140 -9.04 -15.97 -4.81
CA LEU A 140 -8.31 -15.20 -3.80
C LEU A 140 -7.02 -15.91 -3.41
N LEU A 141 -7.08 -17.21 -3.13
CA LEU A 141 -5.91 -18.02 -2.76
C LEU A 141 -4.89 -18.13 -3.90
N GLU A 142 -5.34 -18.25 -5.16
CA GLU A 142 -4.46 -18.22 -6.34
C GLU A 142 -3.69 -16.89 -6.46
N GLN A 143 -4.29 -15.78 -6.00
CA GLN A 143 -3.64 -14.47 -5.94
C GLN A 143 -2.83 -14.25 -4.66
N GLY A 144 -2.76 -15.23 -3.77
CA GLY A 144 -2.05 -15.15 -2.49
C GLY A 144 -2.77 -14.32 -1.44
N ILE A 145 -4.09 -14.12 -1.59
CA ILE A 145 -4.93 -13.41 -0.63
C ILE A 145 -5.65 -14.45 0.25
N LYS A 146 -5.23 -14.53 1.50
CA LYS A 146 -5.88 -15.38 2.50
C LYS A 146 -7.01 -14.62 3.23
N PRO A 147 -7.94 -15.34 3.91
CA PRO A 147 -8.99 -14.69 4.70
C PRO A 147 -8.47 -13.76 5.81
N ASN A 148 -7.30 -14.03 6.34
CA ASN A 148 -6.63 -13.23 7.39
C ASN A 148 -5.61 -12.22 6.85
N THR A 149 -5.63 -11.92 5.54
CA THR A 149 -4.74 -10.95 4.91
C THR A 149 -5.25 -9.53 5.12
N ILE A 150 -4.38 -8.66 5.64
CA ILE A 150 -4.62 -7.23 5.82
C ILE A 150 -3.62 -6.46 4.95
N ARG A 151 -4.08 -5.42 4.24
CA ARG A 151 -3.21 -4.51 3.47
C ARG A 151 -3.10 -3.17 4.19
N LEU A 152 -1.87 -2.72 4.39
CA LEU A 152 -1.56 -1.38 4.89
C LEU A 152 -0.98 -0.50 3.79
N SER A 153 -1.32 0.79 3.84
CA SER A 153 -0.62 1.87 3.14
C SER A 153 -0.16 2.85 4.20
N ILE A 154 1.13 2.87 4.49
CA ILE A 154 1.68 3.65 5.60
C ILE A 154 1.84 5.11 5.18
N GLY A 155 1.29 6.00 5.98
CA GLY A 155 1.31 7.44 5.77
C GLY A 155 2.55 8.14 6.31
N THR A 156 2.42 9.47 6.48
CA THR A 156 3.51 10.35 6.91
C THR A 156 3.39 10.80 8.36
N GLU A 157 2.45 10.24 9.11
CA GLU A 157 2.21 10.55 10.52
C GLU A 157 3.46 10.25 11.38
N ASN A 158 3.43 10.64 12.63
CA ASN A 158 4.48 10.26 13.58
C ASN A 158 4.49 8.73 13.74
N ILE A 159 5.66 8.13 13.59
CA ILE A 159 5.81 6.68 13.65
C ILE A 159 5.39 6.08 15.02
N ALA A 160 5.57 6.82 16.11
CA ALA A 160 5.15 6.35 17.42
C ALA A 160 3.62 6.18 17.49
N ASP A 161 2.88 7.13 16.93
CA ASP A 161 1.42 7.10 16.90
C ASP A 161 0.91 5.96 16.00
N ILE A 162 1.59 5.70 14.86
CA ILE A 162 1.27 4.57 13.97
C ILE A 162 1.46 3.23 14.71
N ILE A 163 2.57 3.08 15.44
CA ILE A 163 2.86 1.84 16.18
C ILE A 163 1.89 1.67 17.36
N GLU A 164 1.60 2.75 18.09
CA GLU A 164 0.65 2.73 19.21
C GLU A 164 -0.75 2.28 18.76
N ASP A 165 -1.27 2.82 17.66
CA ASP A 165 -2.57 2.42 17.08
C ASP A 165 -2.58 0.93 16.70
N LEU A 166 -1.49 0.42 16.11
CA LEU A 166 -1.35 -1.00 15.81
C LEU A 166 -1.29 -1.86 17.09
N GLU A 167 -0.57 -1.42 18.13
CA GLU A 167 -0.47 -2.12 19.42
C GLU A 167 -1.84 -2.23 20.10
N GLU A 168 -2.60 -1.14 20.13
CA GLU A 168 -3.95 -1.11 20.71
C GLU A 168 -4.90 -2.05 19.95
N ALA A 169 -4.88 -2.03 18.63
CA ALA A 169 -5.68 -2.94 17.81
C ALA A 169 -5.27 -4.41 18.04
N PHE A 170 -3.97 -4.72 18.15
CA PHE A 170 -3.53 -6.08 18.51
C PHE A 170 -3.92 -6.48 19.93
N ALA A 171 -4.01 -5.55 20.87
CA ALA A 171 -4.43 -5.87 22.23
C ALA A 171 -5.91 -6.27 22.33
N ALA A 172 -6.72 -5.84 21.37
CA ALA A 172 -8.17 -6.09 21.34
C ALA A 172 -8.55 -7.46 20.71
N VAL A 173 -7.62 -8.16 20.01
CA VAL A 173 -7.88 -9.41 19.29
C VAL A 173 -7.02 -10.57 19.76
#